data_c52abb142bc280cff5adfe3ba25500dd
#
_entry.id   c52abb142bc280cff5adfe3ba25500dd
#
_cell.length_a   1.000
_cell.length_b   1.000
_cell.length_c   1.000
_cell.angle_alpha   90.00
_cell.angle_beta   90.00
_cell.angle_gamma   90.00
#
_symmetry.space_group_name_H-M   'P 1'
#
loop_
_entity.id
_entity.type
_entity.pdbx_description
1 polymer ?
#
loop_
_entity_poly.entity_id
_entity_poly.type
_entity_poly.pdbx_seq_one_letter_code
_entity_poly.pdbx_strand_id
1 'polypeptide(L)'
;MAMIGKVRRMHHRENKSVREIVRATSLSRNTVRKYLREGDVQEPQYRRRAMPTKLAPFVEAVKQALLADSHRPKKERRTAKALHQQLRQAGYQGGYTRLTDFIRHWRVQQGALPSGKAYVPLAFELGEAFQFDWSEEGLVVGGIYRRLQVAHMKLCASRAFWLVAYPSQGHEMLFDAHTRSFAALGGVARRGIYDNMKTAVDKVPRGKGGQGGKGRIVNARFAVMCAHYLFDADFCNVASGWEKGVVEKNVQDSRRRIWLEAQQQKFGSFAELNVWLGARCRSLWEEVRHPEYKAFSVAEMLEQERAELMPMPTAFDGYVERSAKVSSTCLVAVARNRYSVPCELAGQRVSTRLYPGRVEIASDEMIVARHERLPNRGHICYDWQHYIALI
;
A
#
# COMPACT_ATOMS: atom_id res chain seq x y z
N MET A 1 -6.57 48.10 -11.74
CA MET A 1 -6.58 48.24 -13.23
C MET A 1 -7.74 49.05 -13.78
N ALA A 2 -9.00 48.77 -13.43
CA ALA A 2 -10.17 49.50 -13.98
C ALA A 2 -10.11 51.02 -13.76
N MET A 3 -9.66 51.53 -12.63
CA MET A 3 -9.61 52.97 -12.31
C MET A 3 -8.52 53.71 -13.06
N ILE A 4 -7.32 53.13 -13.25
CA ILE A 4 -6.23 53.74 -14.06
C ILE A 4 -6.66 53.83 -15.51
N GLY A 5 -7.26 52.79 -16.07
CA GLY A 5 -7.80 52.80 -17.42
C GLY A 5 -8.94 53.81 -17.58
N LYS A 6 -9.78 54.00 -16.56
CA LYS A 6 -10.84 55.04 -16.57
C LYS A 6 -10.24 56.44 -16.60
N VAL A 7 -9.27 56.76 -15.74
CA VAL A 7 -8.58 58.07 -15.71
C VAL A 7 -7.91 58.38 -17.05
N ARG A 8 -7.20 57.43 -17.65
CA ARG A 8 -6.54 57.62 -18.95
C ARG A 8 -7.55 57.81 -20.08
N ARG A 9 -8.67 57.06 -20.10
CA ARG A 9 -9.74 57.28 -21.10
C ARG A 9 -10.35 58.66 -20.97
N MET A 10 -10.66 59.10 -19.76
CA MET A 10 -11.22 60.45 -19.53
C MET A 10 -10.27 61.56 -19.98
N HIS A 11 -8.94 61.35 -19.83
CA HIS A 11 -7.96 62.38 -20.28
C HIS A 11 -7.69 62.31 -21.78
N HIS A 12 -7.32 61.15 -22.30
CA HIS A 12 -6.82 61.02 -23.70
C HIS A 12 -7.91 60.82 -24.73
N ARG A 13 -9.10 60.33 -24.35
CA ARG A 13 -10.21 60.09 -25.28
C ARG A 13 -11.36 61.06 -25.13
N GLU A 14 -11.64 61.49 -23.90
CA GLU A 14 -12.73 62.40 -23.59
C GLU A 14 -12.23 63.84 -23.37
N ASN A 15 -10.93 64.11 -23.55
CA ASN A 15 -10.25 65.40 -23.38
C ASN A 15 -10.59 66.14 -22.09
N LYS A 16 -10.91 65.42 -21.01
CA LYS A 16 -11.21 65.99 -19.70
C LYS A 16 -9.95 66.51 -19.02
N SER A 17 -10.06 67.70 -18.41
CA SER A 17 -8.97 68.25 -17.60
C SER A 17 -8.77 67.47 -16.30
N VAL A 18 -7.57 67.60 -15.71
CA VAL A 18 -7.24 66.95 -14.42
C VAL A 18 -8.23 67.36 -13.34
N ARG A 19 -8.77 68.59 -13.37
CA ARG A 19 -9.79 69.03 -12.37
C ARG A 19 -11.12 68.30 -12.54
N GLU A 20 -11.57 68.07 -13.74
CA GLU A 20 -12.80 67.36 -14.09
C GLU A 20 -12.68 65.86 -13.71
N ILE A 21 -11.50 65.25 -13.98
CA ILE A 21 -11.22 63.87 -13.63
C ILE A 21 -11.23 63.70 -12.09
N VAL A 22 -10.63 64.63 -11.35
CA VAL A 22 -10.66 64.61 -9.87
C VAL A 22 -12.10 64.69 -9.36
N ARG A 23 -12.95 65.57 -9.92
CA ARG A 23 -14.37 65.65 -9.55
C ARG A 23 -15.14 64.37 -9.87
N ALA A 24 -14.89 63.76 -11.02
CA ALA A 24 -15.60 62.59 -11.52
C ALA A 24 -15.16 61.28 -10.85
N THR A 25 -13.93 61.21 -10.33
CA THR A 25 -13.36 59.98 -9.76
C THR A 25 -13.10 60.04 -8.27
N SER A 26 -13.23 61.23 -7.64
CA SER A 26 -12.89 61.47 -6.23
C SER A 26 -11.43 61.15 -5.87
N LEU A 27 -10.54 61.00 -6.87
CA LEU A 27 -9.13 60.75 -6.64
C LEU A 27 -8.39 62.07 -6.35
N SER A 28 -7.30 62.01 -5.56
CA SER A 28 -6.43 63.16 -5.36
C SER A 28 -5.80 63.64 -6.67
N ARG A 29 -5.56 64.95 -6.77
CA ARG A 29 -4.91 65.56 -7.95
C ARG A 29 -3.55 64.89 -8.25
N ASN A 30 -2.81 64.55 -7.22
CA ASN A 30 -1.51 63.89 -7.37
C ASN A 30 -1.65 62.45 -7.91
N THR A 31 -2.67 61.70 -7.45
CA THR A 31 -2.98 60.38 -7.95
C THR A 31 -3.37 60.39 -9.44
N VAL A 32 -4.20 61.33 -9.85
CA VAL A 32 -4.60 61.50 -11.26
C VAL A 32 -3.37 61.82 -12.10
N ARG A 33 -2.52 62.78 -11.67
CA ARG A 33 -1.27 63.10 -12.38
C ARG A 33 -0.30 61.93 -12.45
N LYS A 34 -0.20 61.15 -11.38
CA LYS A 34 0.63 59.96 -11.37
C LYS A 34 0.16 58.93 -12.42
N TYR A 35 -1.15 58.66 -12.51
CA TYR A 35 -1.71 57.73 -13.48
C TYR A 35 -1.59 58.18 -14.92
N LEU A 36 -1.46 59.48 -15.16
CA LEU A 36 -1.24 60.04 -16.49
C LEU A 36 0.25 60.06 -16.90
N ARG A 37 1.18 60.14 -15.94
CA ARG A 37 2.65 60.19 -16.23
C ARG A 37 3.28 58.83 -16.46
N GLU A 38 2.80 57.78 -15.81
CA GLU A 38 3.38 56.41 -15.88
C GLU A 38 3.01 55.78 -17.24
N GLY A 39 4.02 55.56 -18.09
CA GLY A 39 3.87 54.90 -19.41
C GLY A 39 3.40 53.44 -19.31
N ASP A 40 3.91 52.67 -18.29
CA ASP A 40 3.52 51.30 -18.02
C ASP A 40 2.49 51.20 -16.88
N VAL A 41 1.41 50.48 -17.14
CA VAL A 41 0.34 50.23 -16.15
C VAL A 41 0.77 49.09 -15.23
N GLN A 42 1.56 49.39 -14.21
CA GLN A 42 1.85 48.40 -13.14
C GLN A 42 0.71 48.37 -12.14
N GLU A 43 0.30 47.14 -11.76
CA GLU A 43 -0.66 46.97 -10.69
C GLU A 43 -0.09 47.50 -9.37
N PRO A 44 -0.88 48.28 -8.58
CA PRO A 44 -0.43 48.71 -7.26
C PRO A 44 -0.16 47.50 -6.38
N GLN A 45 1.10 47.18 -6.16
CA GLN A 45 1.48 46.10 -5.20
C GLN A 45 1.49 46.70 -3.81
N TYR A 46 0.52 46.26 -3.00
CA TYR A 46 0.51 46.59 -1.58
C TYR A 46 1.56 45.76 -0.85
N ARG A 47 2.72 46.33 -0.57
CA ARG A 47 3.74 45.70 0.29
C ARG A 47 3.31 45.83 1.74
N ARG A 48 2.74 44.71 2.30
CA ARG A 48 2.54 44.62 3.73
C ARG A 48 3.88 44.80 4.46
N ARG A 49 3.95 45.70 5.44
CA ARG A 49 5.08 45.74 6.36
C ARG A 49 5.24 44.39 7.02
N ALA A 50 6.44 43.82 6.99
CA ALA A 50 6.76 42.58 7.68
C ALA A 50 6.61 42.82 9.19
N MET A 51 5.55 42.29 9.79
CA MET A 51 5.37 42.31 11.25
C MET A 51 6.25 41.22 11.85
N PRO A 52 6.96 41.49 12.97
CA PRO A 52 7.74 40.48 13.66
C PRO A 52 6.82 39.32 14.05
N THR A 53 7.17 38.11 13.60
CA THR A 53 6.38 36.89 13.88
C THR A 53 6.70 36.38 15.28
N LYS A 54 5.73 35.75 15.94
CA LYS A 54 5.95 35.09 17.25
C LYS A 54 7.10 34.05 17.22
N LEU A 55 7.50 33.59 16.03
CA LEU A 55 8.61 32.68 15.83
C LEU A 55 9.97 33.39 15.82
N ALA A 56 10.01 34.70 15.57
CA ALA A 56 11.27 35.43 15.38
C ALA A 56 12.31 35.21 16.49
N PRO A 57 11.97 35.21 17.80
CA PRO A 57 12.92 34.96 18.88
C PRO A 57 13.51 33.55 18.87
N PHE A 58 12.80 32.59 18.26
CA PHE A 58 13.15 31.16 18.27
C PHE A 58 13.81 30.68 16.96
N VAL A 59 13.95 31.54 15.96
CA VAL A 59 14.45 31.18 14.62
C VAL A 59 15.82 30.55 14.68
N GLU A 60 16.76 31.11 15.42
CA GLU A 60 18.12 30.57 15.52
C GLU A 60 18.15 29.20 16.22
N ALA A 61 17.39 29.02 17.28
CA ALA A 61 17.25 27.74 17.96
C ALA A 61 16.67 26.64 17.03
N VAL A 62 15.69 27.02 16.20
CA VAL A 62 15.14 26.10 15.18
C VAL A 62 16.16 25.77 14.12
N LYS A 63 16.90 26.72 13.59
CA LYS A 63 17.96 26.48 12.59
C LYS A 63 19.05 25.56 13.13
N GLN A 64 19.57 25.82 14.34
CA GLN A 64 20.56 24.95 14.98
C GLN A 64 20.03 23.52 15.18
N ALA A 65 18.78 23.39 15.63
CA ALA A 65 18.13 22.11 15.78
C ALA A 65 18.02 21.34 14.46
N LEU A 66 17.68 22.01 13.36
CA LEU A 66 17.57 21.42 12.02
C LEU A 66 18.95 21.07 11.43
N LEU A 67 19.97 21.88 11.67
CA LEU A 67 21.35 21.58 11.29
C LEU A 67 21.87 20.35 12.03
N ALA A 68 21.69 20.28 13.34
CA ALA A 68 22.06 19.10 14.12
C ALA A 68 21.35 17.82 13.65
N ASP A 69 20.07 17.93 13.27
CA ASP A 69 19.33 16.81 12.73
C ASP A 69 19.74 16.43 11.30
N SER A 70 20.32 17.34 10.51
CA SER A 70 20.82 17.03 9.17
C SER A 70 21.94 15.99 9.17
N HIS A 71 22.77 15.97 10.22
CA HIS A 71 23.86 15.02 10.41
C HIS A 71 23.43 13.67 11.02
N ARG A 72 22.18 13.54 11.47
CA ARG A 72 21.65 12.30 12.06
C ARG A 72 21.00 11.40 11.02
N PRO A 73 20.97 10.07 11.23
CA PRO A 73 20.17 9.15 10.43
C PRO A 73 18.69 9.57 10.43
N LYS A 74 17.99 9.34 9.30
CA LYS A 74 16.59 9.78 9.13
C LYS A 74 15.64 9.34 10.26
N LYS A 75 15.89 8.17 10.86
CA LYS A 75 15.08 7.60 11.96
C LYS A 75 15.25 8.34 13.29
N GLU A 76 16.36 9.04 13.48
CA GLU A 76 16.73 9.76 14.71
C GLU A 76 16.46 11.27 14.64
N ARG A 77 16.01 11.75 13.47
CA ARG A 77 15.68 13.17 13.28
C ARG A 77 14.39 13.53 14.00
N ARG A 78 14.41 14.67 14.69
CA ARG A 78 13.21 15.20 15.35
C ARG A 78 12.11 15.49 14.32
N THR A 79 10.89 15.13 14.67
CA THR A 79 9.72 15.51 13.87
C THR A 79 9.37 16.99 14.11
N ALA A 80 8.67 17.61 13.17
CA ALA A 80 8.17 18.99 13.36
C ALA A 80 7.28 19.11 14.61
N LYS A 81 6.57 18.03 14.99
CA LYS A 81 5.79 17.99 16.25
C LYS A 81 6.70 18.06 17.49
N ALA A 82 7.80 17.29 17.50
CA ALA A 82 8.75 17.29 18.61
C ALA A 82 9.42 18.66 18.75
N LEU A 83 9.84 19.28 17.62
CA LEU A 83 10.39 20.65 17.61
C LEU A 83 9.36 21.67 18.13
N HIS A 84 8.09 21.58 17.72
CA HIS A 84 7.04 22.46 18.22
C HIS A 84 6.82 22.33 19.73
N GLN A 85 6.85 21.10 20.25
CA GLN A 85 6.71 20.84 21.68
C GLN A 85 7.91 21.40 22.48
N GLN A 86 9.15 21.26 21.99
CA GLN A 86 10.33 21.86 22.60
C GLN A 86 10.25 23.40 22.63
N LEU A 87 9.80 24.02 21.53
CA LEU A 87 9.60 25.46 21.46
C LEU A 87 8.51 25.94 22.40
N ARG A 88 7.42 25.18 22.57
CA ARG A 88 6.37 25.51 23.55
C ARG A 88 6.90 25.49 24.98
N GLN A 89 7.74 24.54 25.34
CA GLN A 89 8.42 24.48 26.63
C GLN A 89 9.36 25.67 26.83
N ALA A 90 9.95 26.20 25.74
CA ALA A 90 10.79 27.40 25.75
C ALA A 90 9.98 28.72 25.64
N GLY A 91 8.64 28.66 25.73
CA GLY A 91 7.79 29.85 25.74
C GLY A 91 7.19 30.28 24.41
N TYR A 92 7.31 29.45 23.34
CA TYR A 92 6.69 29.76 22.05
C TYR A 92 5.18 29.61 22.09
N GLN A 93 4.47 30.70 21.77
CA GLN A 93 2.99 30.74 21.74
C GLN A 93 2.42 30.80 20.33
N GLY A 94 3.17 30.45 19.32
CA GLY A 94 2.74 30.43 17.94
C GLY A 94 2.15 29.09 17.49
N GLY A 95 1.44 29.11 16.36
CA GLY A 95 0.84 27.91 15.79
C GLY A 95 1.86 26.97 15.12
N TYR A 96 1.53 25.66 15.10
CA TYR A 96 2.30 24.60 14.44
C TYR A 96 2.55 24.85 12.95
N THR A 97 1.54 25.39 12.24
CA THR A 97 1.63 25.71 10.80
C THR A 97 2.76 26.68 10.50
N ARG A 98 2.93 27.72 11.33
CA ARG A 98 4.02 28.69 11.14
C ARG A 98 5.41 28.06 11.26
N LEU A 99 5.58 27.15 12.19
CA LEU A 99 6.84 26.40 12.34
C LEU A 99 7.09 25.49 11.14
N THR A 100 6.08 24.77 10.68
CA THR A 100 6.23 23.87 9.50
C THR A 100 6.51 24.63 8.22
N ASP A 101 5.91 25.80 8.02
CA ASP A 101 6.20 26.69 6.89
C ASP A 101 7.64 27.20 6.95
N PHE A 102 8.11 27.60 8.13
CA PHE A 102 9.50 28.01 8.33
C PHE A 102 10.46 26.86 8.02
N ILE A 103 10.22 25.65 8.52
CA ILE A 103 11.05 24.47 8.25
C ILE A 103 11.09 24.17 6.76
N ARG A 104 9.97 24.29 6.05
CA ARG A 104 9.87 24.08 4.60
C ARG A 104 10.74 25.08 3.84
N HIS A 105 10.60 26.38 4.14
CA HIS A 105 11.40 27.43 3.50
C HIS A 105 12.90 27.29 3.79
N TRP A 106 13.27 27.01 5.03
CA TRP A 106 14.65 26.79 5.40
C TRP A 106 15.28 25.61 4.65
N ARG A 107 14.57 24.49 4.50
CA ARG A 107 15.05 23.34 3.73
C ARG A 107 15.28 23.68 2.25
N VAL A 108 14.40 24.47 1.66
CA VAL A 108 14.55 24.94 0.27
C VAL A 108 15.79 25.83 0.14
N GLN A 109 16.02 26.75 1.08
CA GLN A 109 17.21 27.61 1.09
C GLN A 109 18.51 26.84 1.27
N GLN A 110 18.50 25.71 1.96
CA GLN A 110 19.66 24.81 2.11
C GLN A 110 19.89 23.88 0.89
N GLY A 111 19.26 24.16 -0.25
CA GLY A 111 19.39 23.34 -1.46
C GLY A 111 18.66 22.00 -1.40
N ALA A 112 17.83 21.79 -0.39
CA ALA A 112 16.90 20.69 -0.43
C ALA A 112 15.88 21.01 -1.52
N LEU A 113 15.95 20.28 -2.64
CA LEU A 113 14.91 20.30 -3.65
C LEU A 113 13.55 20.17 -2.95
N PRO A 114 12.52 20.94 -3.37
CA PRO A 114 11.17 20.73 -2.88
C PRO A 114 10.89 19.23 -2.92
N SER A 115 10.39 18.66 -1.83
CA SER A 115 10.11 17.22 -1.71
C SER A 115 8.93 16.72 -2.56
N GLY A 116 8.56 17.47 -3.56
CA GLY A 116 7.77 17.02 -4.70
C GLY A 116 8.67 16.22 -5.62
N LYS A 117 8.94 14.95 -5.29
CA LYS A 117 9.45 14.04 -6.30
C LYS A 117 8.41 14.02 -7.41
N ALA A 118 8.76 14.54 -8.58
CA ALA A 118 7.95 14.34 -9.76
C ALA A 118 7.98 12.84 -10.09
N TYR A 119 6.81 12.21 -10.12
CA TYR A 119 6.68 10.82 -10.55
C TYR A 119 6.00 10.82 -11.91
N VAL A 120 6.48 9.99 -12.80
CA VAL A 120 5.74 9.68 -14.02
C VAL A 120 4.49 8.90 -13.60
N PRO A 121 3.27 9.35 -13.94
CA PRO A 121 2.07 8.56 -13.66
C PRO A 121 2.20 7.18 -14.32
N LEU A 122 2.02 6.12 -13.52
CA LEU A 122 1.99 4.77 -14.04
C LEU A 122 0.63 4.57 -14.72
N ALA A 123 0.63 4.47 -16.03
CA ALA A 123 -0.50 4.00 -16.81
C ALA A 123 -0.32 2.50 -17.10
N PHE A 124 -1.41 1.75 -17.00
CA PHE A 124 -1.43 0.31 -17.27
C PHE A 124 -2.55 0.01 -18.28
N GLU A 125 -2.24 -0.83 -19.25
CA GLU A 125 -3.25 -1.37 -20.14
C GLU A 125 -4.13 -2.42 -19.44
N LEU A 126 -5.33 -2.66 -19.97
CA LEU A 126 -6.20 -3.72 -19.48
C LEU A 126 -5.49 -5.08 -19.59
N GLY A 127 -5.58 -5.90 -18.57
CA GLY A 127 -4.91 -7.20 -18.51
C GLY A 127 -3.38 -7.16 -18.41
N GLU A 128 -2.77 -5.98 -18.28
CA GLU A 128 -1.31 -5.85 -18.24
C GLU A 128 -0.73 -6.37 -16.92
N ALA A 129 -1.17 -5.83 -15.78
CA ALA A 129 -0.49 -6.10 -14.52
C ALA A 129 -1.43 -6.14 -13.31
N PHE A 130 -1.02 -6.92 -12.32
CA PHE A 130 -1.53 -6.84 -10.96
C PHE A 130 -0.41 -6.50 -9.98
N GLN A 131 -0.76 -5.93 -8.82
CA GLN A 131 0.12 -5.74 -7.68
C GLN A 131 -0.31 -6.64 -6.54
N PHE A 132 0.68 -7.23 -5.85
CA PHE A 132 0.47 -8.09 -4.70
C PHE A 132 1.21 -7.56 -3.47
N ASP A 133 0.53 -7.59 -2.30
CA ASP A 133 1.13 -7.21 -1.02
C ASP A 133 0.51 -7.96 0.15
N TRP A 134 1.24 -8.00 1.27
CA TRP A 134 0.75 -8.47 2.54
C TRP A 134 0.50 -7.30 3.51
N SER A 135 -0.59 -7.40 4.28
CA SER A 135 -0.78 -6.54 5.45
C SER A 135 -1.03 -7.38 6.70
N GLU A 136 -0.72 -6.81 7.86
CA GLU A 136 -1.04 -7.39 9.16
C GLU A 136 -2.23 -6.64 9.75
N GLU A 137 -3.28 -7.39 10.13
CA GLU A 137 -4.49 -6.84 10.73
C GLU A 137 -4.87 -7.63 12.00
N GLY A 138 -5.47 -6.95 12.98
CA GLY A 138 -5.93 -7.59 14.22
C GLY A 138 -7.42 -7.86 14.21
N LEU A 139 -7.85 -9.09 14.49
CA LEU A 139 -9.26 -9.48 14.55
C LEU A 139 -9.49 -10.67 15.49
N VAL A 140 -10.70 -10.78 16.03
CA VAL A 140 -11.13 -11.96 16.78
C VAL A 140 -11.70 -13.01 15.80
N VAL A 141 -11.07 -14.19 15.76
CA VAL A 141 -11.52 -15.32 14.92
C VAL A 141 -11.54 -16.56 15.79
N GLY A 142 -12.68 -17.25 15.83
CA GLY A 142 -12.89 -18.41 16.70
C GLY A 142 -12.80 -18.07 18.20
N GLY A 143 -13.25 -16.85 18.57
CA GLY A 143 -13.20 -16.36 19.95
C GLY A 143 -11.80 -15.91 20.44
N ILE A 144 -10.77 -15.99 19.60
CA ILE A 144 -9.38 -15.64 19.97
C ILE A 144 -8.93 -14.45 19.13
N TYR A 145 -8.37 -13.41 19.79
CA TYR A 145 -7.72 -12.30 19.07
C TYR A 145 -6.44 -12.80 18.38
N ARG A 146 -6.36 -12.55 17.07
CA ARG A 146 -5.25 -13.00 16.23
C ARG A 146 -4.71 -11.84 15.41
N ARG A 147 -3.41 -11.85 15.16
CA ARG A 147 -2.78 -11.06 14.11
C ARG A 147 -2.85 -11.86 12.82
N LEU A 148 -3.71 -11.40 11.91
CA LEU A 148 -3.94 -12.04 10.64
C LEU A 148 -2.96 -11.47 9.61
N GLN A 149 -2.57 -12.31 8.66
CA GLN A 149 -1.86 -11.89 7.48
C GLN A 149 -2.86 -11.83 6.33
N VAL A 150 -3.01 -10.67 5.73
CA VAL A 150 -3.98 -10.44 4.66
C VAL A 150 -3.25 -10.26 3.35
N ALA A 151 -3.53 -11.14 2.40
CA ALA A 151 -3.08 -11.02 1.03
C ALA A 151 -3.95 -9.99 0.30
N HIS A 152 -3.34 -9.02 -0.34
CA HIS A 152 -3.96 -8.05 -1.21
C HIS A 152 -3.49 -8.28 -2.65
N MET A 153 -4.39 -8.64 -3.54
CA MET A 153 -4.13 -8.59 -4.98
C MET A 153 -4.99 -7.51 -5.60
N LYS A 154 -4.40 -6.68 -6.46
CA LYS A 154 -5.10 -5.58 -7.11
C LYS A 154 -4.68 -5.47 -8.56
N LEU A 155 -5.64 -5.51 -9.49
CA LEU A 155 -5.41 -5.20 -10.89
C LEU A 155 -5.04 -3.73 -11.06
N CYS A 156 -4.04 -3.47 -11.91
CA CYS A 156 -3.49 -2.12 -12.06
C CYS A 156 -4.34 -1.23 -12.95
N ALA A 157 -5.07 -1.79 -13.92
CA ALA A 157 -5.95 -1.03 -14.81
C ALA A 157 -7.33 -0.80 -14.16
N SER A 158 -8.17 -1.80 -13.97
CA SER A 158 -9.53 -1.65 -13.41
C SER A 158 -9.56 -1.21 -11.95
N ARG A 159 -8.46 -1.36 -11.21
CA ARG A 159 -8.38 -1.15 -9.75
C ARG A 159 -9.17 -2.17 -8.95
N ALA A 160 -9.73 -3.21 -9.56
CA ALA A 160 -10.37 -4.31 -8.86
C ALA A 160 -9.36 -5.04 -7.95
N PHE A 161 -9.79 -5.42 -6.77
CA PHE A 161 -8.93 -6.02 -5.77
C PHE A 161 -9.59 -7.20 -5.08
N TRP A 162 -8.78 -8.11 -4.55
CA TRP A 162 -9.23 -9.24 -3.76
C TRP A 162 -8.41 -9.39 -2.50
N LEU A 163 -9.08 -9.73 -1.40
CA LEU A 163 -8.48 -9.91 -0.08
C LEU A 163 -8.70 -11.34 0.39
N VAL A 164 -7.64 -11.94 0.93
CA VAL A 164 -7.71 -13.25 1.60
C VAL A 164 -6.95 -13.21 2.91
N ALA A 165 -7.59 -13.59 4.01
CA ALA A 165 -6.98 -13.61 5.34
C ALA A 165 -6.43 -14.99 5.68
N TYR A 166 -5.25 -15.02 6.30
CA TYR A 166 -4.51 -16.21 6.70
C TYR A 166 -3.90 -16.06 8.08
N PRO A 167 -3.56 -17.18 8.75
CA PRO A 167 -2.84 -17.14 10.03
C PRO A 167 -1.34 -16.81 9.88
N SER A 168 -0.77 -16.89 8.68
CA SER A 168 0.65 -16.64 8.42
C SER A 168 0.91 -16.28 6.97
N GLN A 169 2.16 -15.91 6.62
CA GLN A 169 2.62 -15.64 5.25
C GLN A 169 3.46 -16.81 4.70
N GLY A 170 3.00 -18.05 4.87
CA GLY A 170 3.66 -19.22 4.29
C GLY A 170 3.60 -19.27 2.76
N HIS A 171 4.45 -20.08 2.13
CA HIS A 171 4.38 -20.30 0.68
C HIS A 171 3.02 -20.88 0.26
N GLU A 172 2.49 -21.81 1.05
CA GLU A 172 1.18 -22.42 0.84
C GLU A 172 0.05 -21.37 0.86
N MET A 173 0.17 -20.34 1.73
CA MET A 173 -0.77 -19.23 1.78
C MET A 173 -0.63 -18.30 0.57
N LEU A 174 0.60 -18.06 0.13
CA LEU A 174 0.88 -17.27 -1.05
C LEU A 174 0.25 -17.89 -2.31
N PHE A 175 0.44 -19.20 -2.49
CA PHE A 175 -0.11 -19.93 -3.65
C PHE A 175 -1.63 -19.92 -3.66
N ASP A 176 -2.26 -20.21 -2.51
CA ASP A 176 -3.72 -20.18 -2.35
C ASP A 176 -4.28 -18.76 -2.57
N ALA A 177 -3.60 -17.72 -2.10
CA ALA A 177 -4.00 -16.33 -2.30
C ALA A 177 -4.04 -15.96 -3.79
N HIS A 178 -3.05 -16.39 -4.58
CA HIS A 178 -3.04 -16.17 -6.02
C HIS A 178 -4.18 -16.92 -6.72
N THR A 179 -4.33 -18.21 -6.41
CA THR A 179 -5.41 -19.06 -6.95
C THR A 179 -6.79 -18.44 -6.70
N ARG A 180 -7.08 -18.06 -5.46
CA ARG A 180 -8.36 -17.42 -5.08
C ARG A 180 -8.57 -16.08 -5.72
N SER A 181 -7.51 -15.28 -5.82
CA SER A 181 -7.59 -13.94 -6.40
C SER A 181 -7.83 -14.01 -7.90
N PHE A 182 -7.11 -14.85 -8.63
CA PHE A 182 -7.32 -15.03 -10.07
C PHE A 182 -8.72 -15.57 -10.39
N ALA A 183 -9.20 -16.55 -9.62
CA ALA A 183 -10.57 -17.05 -9.75
C ALA A 183 -11.63 -15.97 -9.51
N ALA A 184 -11.45 -15.12 -8.49
CA ALA A 184 -12.38 -14.07 -8.16
C ALA A 184 -12.37 -12.90 -9.17
N LEU A 185 -11.21 -12.53 -9.68
CA LEU A 185 -11.02 -11.46 -10.66
C LEU A 185 -11.41 -11.91 -12.09
N GLY A 186 -11.43 -13.21 -12.34
CA GLY A 186 -11.89 -13.79 -13.62
C GLY A 186 -10.77 -14.08 -14.61
N GLY A 187 -9.49 -14.08 -14.18
CA GLY A 187 -8.35 -14.41 -15.03
C GLY A 187 -7.03 -13.93 -14.45
N VAL A 188 -5.97 -14.04 -15.24
CA VAL A 188 -4.60 -13.74 -14.85
C VAL A 188 -4.06 -12.61 -15.73
N ALA A 189 -3.56 -11.54 -15.14
CA ALA A 189 -2.86 -10.48 -15.88
C ALA A 189 -1.44 -10.95 -16.27
N ARG A 190 -0.90 -10.37 -17.33
CA ARG A 190 0.39 -10.78 -17.95
C ARG A 190 1.59 -10.70 -17.02
N ARG A 191 1.58 -9.77 -16.03
CA ARG A 191 2.67 -9.65 -15.06
C ARG A 191 2.18 -9.32 -13.66
N GLY A 192 2.89 -9.83 -12.65
CA GLY A 192 2.68 -9.54 -11.24
C GLY A 192 3.79 -8.67 -10.66
N ILE A 193 3.44 -7.58 -9.99
CA ILE A 193 4.37 -6.65 -9.38
C ILE A 193 4.43 -6.93 -7.86
N TYR A 194 5.62 -7.26 -7.37
CA TYR A 194 5.87 -7.70 -5.99
C TYR A 194 6.89 -6.82 -5.29
N ASP A 195 6.78 -6.74 -3.96
CA ASP A 195 7.92 -6.35 -3.14
C ASP A 195 8.92 -7.51 -2.97
N ASN A 196 10.08 -7.24 -2.37
CA ASN A 196 11.07 -8.26 -2.04
C ASN A 196 10.63 -9.11 -0.84
N MET A 197 9.47 -9.78 -0.95
CA MET A 197 8.96 -10.65 0.09
C MET A 197 9.74 -11.99 0.15
N LYS A 198 9.99 -12.49 1.35
CA LYS A 198 10.78 -13.72 1.59
C LYS A 198 10.19 -14.98 0.93
N THR A 199 8.88 -15.00 0.69
CA THR A 199 8.19 -16.12 0.04
C THR A 199 8.33 -16.12 -1.48
N ALA A 200 8.77 -15.01 -2.08
CA ALA A 200 8.99 -14.91 -3.52
C ALA A 200 10.48 -14.80 -3.89
N VAL A 201 11.32 -14.27 -2.98
CA VAL A 201 12.76 -14.04 -3.23
C VAL A 201 13.60 -14.63 -2.10
N ASP A 202 14.49 -15.57 -2.41
CA ASP A 202 15.39 -16.21 -1.45
C ASP A 202 16.60 -15.32 -1.09
N LYS A 203 17.12 -14.55 -2.06
CA LYS A 203 18.22 -13.61 -1.84
C LYS A 203 18.00 -12.30 -2.59
N VAL A 204 18.19 -11.19 -1.88
CA VAL A 204 18.28 -9.84 -2.45
C VAL A 204 19.72 -9.36 -2.32
N PRO A 205 20.41 -8.98 -3.42
CA PRO A 205 21.78 -8.45 -3.35
C PRO A 205 21.83 -7.18 -2.49
N ARG A 206 22.75 -7.12 -1.53
CA ARG A 206 23.05 -5.90 -0.79
C ARG A 206 24.04 -5.06 -1.61
N GLY A 207 23.55 -4.05 -2.36
CA GLY A 207 24.38 -3.11 -3.08
C GLY A 207 23.60 -1.88 -3.54
N LYS A 208 24.10 -0.69 -3.21
CA LYS A 208 23.65 0.57 -3.80
C LYS A 208 24.18 0.61 -5.25
N GLY A 209 23.31 0.51 -6.26
CA GLY A 209 23.70 0.78 -7.64
C GLY A 209 23.49 -0.37 -8.65
N GLY A 210 22.69 -1.38 -8.34
CA GLY A 210 22.37 -2.42 -9.34
C GLY A 210 21.26 -1.96 -10.29
N GLN A 211 21.63 -1.69 -11.55
CA GLN A 211 20.68 -1.67 -12.67
C GLN A 211 19.92 -2.99 -12.69
N GLY A 212 18.58 -2.90 -12.76
CA GLY A 212 17.59 -3.93 -13.03
C GLY A 212 18.00 -5.41 -12.91
N GLY A 213 17.52 -6.09 -11.88
CA GLY A 213 17.28 -7.54 -11.95
C GLY A 213 18.46 -8.51 -11.81
N LYS A 214 19.70 -8.11 -11.98
CA LYS A 214 20.85 -9.03 -11.94
C LYS A 214 21.24 -9.37 -10.50
N GLY A 215 20.89 -10.59 -10.04
CA GLY A 215 21.34 -11.17 -8.77
C GLY A 215 20.25 -11.53 -7.76
N ARG A 216 18.98 -11.32 -8.04
CA ARG A 216 17.88 -11.85 -7.23
C ARG A 216 17.73 -13.36 -7.52
N ILE A 217 17.66 -14.17 -6.46
CA ILE A 217 17.32 -15.57 -6.57
C ILE A 217 15.83 -15.69 -6.20
N VAL A 218 15.00 -15.91 -7.22
CA VAL A 218 13.57 -16.18 -7.06
C VAL A 218 13.38 -17.55 -6.46
N ASN A 219 12.46 -17.70 -5.52
CA ASN A 219 12.14 -18.99 -4.93
C ASN A 219 11.62 -19.95 -6.00
N ALA A 220 12.17 -21.16 -6.06
CA ALA A 220 11.85 -22.13 -7.11
C ALA A 220 10.35 -22.48 -7.16
N ARG A 221 9.69 -22.67 -6.02
CA ARG A 221 8.25 -22.97 -5.97
C ARG A 221 7.39 -21.79 -6.44
N PHE A 222 7.81 -20.58 -6.11
CA PHE A 222 7.15 -19.37 -6.62
C PHE A 222 7.29 -19.28 -8.14
N ALA A 223 8.48 -19.55 -8.70
CA ALA A 223 8.71 -19.57 -10.14
C ALA A 223 7.83 -20.62 -10.85
N VAL A 224 7.65 -21.81 -10.24
CA VAL A 224 6.74 -22.84 -10.78
C VAL A 224 5.29 -22.34 -10.81
N MET A 225 4.82 -21.63 -9.78
CA MET A 225 3.48 -21.03 -9.81
C MET A 225 3.34 -19.98 -10.92
N CYS A 226 4.36 -19.10 -11.09
CA CYS A 226 4.36 -18.12 -12.18
C CYS A 226 4.26 -18.80 -13.55
N ALA A 227 5.04 -19.85 -13.77
CA ALA A 227 5.00 -20.63 -15.00
C ALA A 227 3.65 -21.36 -15.21
N HIS A 228 3.03 -21.86 -14.13
CA HIS A 228 1.72 -22.51 -14.19
C HIS A 228 0.61 -21.54 -14.64
N TYR A 229 0.62 -20.31 -14.10
CA TYR A 229 -0.36 -19.27 -14.44
C TYR A 229 0.08 -18.38 -15.62
N LEU A 230 1.26 -18.60 -16.19
CA LEU A 230 1.80 -17.91 -17.37
C LEU A 230 1.99 -16.40 -17.19
N PHE A 231 2.27 -15.92 -15.98
CA PHE A 231 2.56 -14.51 -15.76
C PHE A 231 4.04 -14.27 -15.40
N ASP A 232 4.55 -13.11 -15.76
CA ASP A 232 5.89 -12.67 -15.40
C ASP A 232 5.91 -12.02 -14.02
N ALA A 233 6.91 -12.30 -13.20
CA ALA A 233 7.06 -11.71 -11.87
C ALA A 233 8.08 -10.56 -11.89
N ASP A 234 7.58 -9.34 -11.68
CA ASP A 234 8.38 -8.13 -11.54
C ASP A 234 8.55 -7.76 -10.06
N PHE A 235 9.79 -7.49 -9.67
CA PHE A 235 10.11 -7.09 -8.30
C PHE A 235 10.53 -5.63 -8.24
N CYS A 236 9.84 -4.85 -7.40
CA CYS A 236 10.17 -3.46 -7.18
C CYS A 236 11.62 -3.27 -6.74
N ASN A 237 12.25 -2.19 -7.18
CA ASN A 237 13.58 -1.83 -6.73
C ASN A 237 13.56 -1.45 -5.24
N VAL A 238 14.66 -1.73 -4.55
CA VAL A 238 14.84 -1.31 -3.15
C VAL A 238 14.72 0.21 -3.06
N ALA A 239 13.78 0.71 -2.26
CA ALA A 239 13.44 2.12 -2.08
C ALA A 239 12.62 2.81 -3.20
N SER A 240 12.03 2.07 -4.12
CA SER A 240 11.15 2.61 -5.18
C SER A 240 9.66 2.41 -4.86
N GLY A 241 9.21 2.88 -3.69
CA GLY A 241 7.82 2.74 -3.23
C GLY A 241 6.76 3.31 -4.18
N TRP A 242 7.13 4.18 -5.14
CA TRP A 242 6.22 4.70 -6.15
C TRP A 242 5.77 3.64 -7.17
N GLU A 243 6.59 2.60 -7.43
CA GLU A 243 6.25 1.49 -8.32
C GLU A 243 5.09 0.64 -7.77
N LYS A 244 4.85 0.70 -6.46
CA LYS A 244 3.84 -0.08 -5.72
C LYS A 244 2.66 0.74 -5.20
N GLY A 245 2.55 2.00 -5.62
CA GLY A 245 1.57 2.96 -5.09
C GLY A 245 0.11 2.53 -5.20
N VAL A 246 -0.23 1.66 -6.15
CA VAL A 246 -1.60 1.17 -6.37
C VAL A 246 -2.05 0.24 -5.23
N VAL A 247 -1.22 -0.75 -4.84
CA VAL A 247 -1.58 -1.70 -3.78
C VAL A 247 -1.37 -1.13 -2.38
N GLU A 248 -0.35 -0.30 -2.15
CA GLU A 248 -0.15 0.36 -0.86
C GLU A 248 -1.35 1.25 -0.48
N LYS A 249 -1.90 1.98 -1.45
CA LYS A 249 -3.14 2.72 -1.26
C LYS A 249 -4.31 1.79 -0.97
N ASN A 250 -4.39 0.64 -1.63
CA ASN A 250 -5.43 -0.36 -1.36
C ASN A 250 -5.40 -0.88 0.08
N VAL A 251 -4.21 -1.16 0.62
CA VAL A 251 -4.05 -1.56 2.03
C VAL A 251 -4.62 -0.49 2.97
N GLN A 252 -4.31 0.79 2.72
CA GLN A 252 -4.83 1.91 3.53
C GLN A 252 -6.35 2.06 3.40
N ASP A 253 -6.89 1.97 2.20
CA ASP A 253 -8.33 2.08 1.94
C ASP A 253 -9.10 0.89 2.53
N SER A 254 -8.55 -0.32 2.45
CA SER A 254 -9.11 -1.52 3.07
C SER A 254 -9.17 -1.41 4.59
N ARG A 255 -8.14 -0.86 5.25
CA ARG A 255 -8.17 -0.60 6.70
C ARG A 255 -9.30 0.31 7.11
N ARG A 256 -9.57 1.34 6.33
CA ARG A 256 -10.62 2.33 6.63
C ARG A 256 -12.03 1.83 6.34
N ARG A 257 -12.22 0.99 5.32
CA ARG A 257 -13.54 0.59 4.82
C ARG A 257 -13.94 -0.81 5.24
N ILE A 258 -13.00 -1.75 5.27
CA ILE A 258 -13.27 -3.17 5.50
C ILE A 258 -12.99 -3.55 6.96
N TRP A 259 -11.79 -3.20 7.46
CA TRP A 259 -11.38 -3.67 8.78
C TRP A 259 -12.14 -3.02 9.94
N LEU A 260 -12.60 -1.77 9.79
CA LEU A 260 -13.50 -1.16 10.77
C LEU A 260 -14.85 -1.88 10.85
N GLU A 261 -15.38 -2.34 9.70
CA GLU A 261 -16.61 -3.13 9.68
C GLU A 261 -16.37 -4.56 10.21
N ALA A 262 -15.25 -5.20 9.83
CA ALA A 262 -14.88 -6.53 10.30
C ALA A 262 -14.75 -6.62 11.81
N GLN A 263 -14.25 -5.57 12.47
CA GLN A 263 -14.14 -5.50 13.93
C GLN A 263 -15.50 -5.51 14.65
N GLN A 264 -16.58 -5.19 13.95
CA GLN A 264 -17.95 -5.22 14.47
C GLN A 264 -18.64 -6.59 14.24
N GLN A 265 -17.99 -7.49 13.51
CA GLN A 265 -18.49 -8.83 13.18
C GLN A 265 -17.82 -9.88 14.07
N LYS A 266 -18.49 -11.03 14.18
CA LYS A 266 -17.92 -12.24 14.83
C LYS A 266 -17.70 -13.31 13.77
N PHE A 267 -16.50 -13.83 13.69
CA PHE A 267 -16.15 -14.90 12.75
C PHE A 267 -15.72 -16.16 13.53
N GLY A 268 -16.37 -17.27 13.24
CA GLY A 268 -16.03 -18.57 13.85
C GLY A 268 -14.75 -19.19 13.27
N SER A 269 -14.43 -18.86 11.99
CA SER A 269 -13.29 -19.44 11.29
C SER A 269 -12.69 -18.48 10.25
N PHE A 270 -11.48 -18.81 9.76
CA PHE A 270 -10.89 -18.12 8.59
C PHE A 270 -11.71 -18.32 7.31
N ALA A 271 -12.39 -19.46 7.18
CA ALA A 271 -13.26 -19.73 6.03
C ALA A 271 -14.42 -18.72 5.99
N GLU A 272 -15.12 -18.56 7.12
CA GLU A 272 -16.22 -17.59 7.26
C GLU A 272 -15.75 -16.15 7.01
N LEU A 273 -14.60 -15.75 7.61
CA LEU A 273 -14.01 -14.44 7.37
C LEU A 273 -13.71 -14.22 5.89
N ASN A 274 -13.14 -15.20 5.19
CA ASN A 274 -12.80 -15.07 3.78
C ASN A 274 -14.04 -15.03 2.87
N VAL A 275 -15.13 -15.70 3.21
CA VAL A 275 -16.41 -15.56 2.52
C VAL A 275 -16.93 -14.13 2.65
N TRP A 276 -16.93 -13.59 3.87
CA TRP A 276 -17.35 -12.22 4.14
C TRP A 276 -16.46 -11.19 3.42
N LEU A 277 -15.13 -11.34 3.49
CA LEU A 277 -14.18 -10.49 2.78
C LEU A 277 -14.43 -10.48 1.28
N GLY A 278 -14.71 -11.64 0.69
CA GLY A 278 -15.02 -11.77 -0.73
C GLY A 278 -16.31 -11.03 -1.11
N ALA A 279 -17.35 -11.15 -0.31
CA ALA A 279 -18.61 -10.41 -0.51
C ALA A 279 -18.36 -8.90 -0.42
N ARG A 280 -17.59 -8.46 0.56
CA ARG A 280 -17.28 -7.04 0.76
C ARG A 280 -16.39 -6.45 -0.34
N CYS A 281 -15.45 -7.23 -0.89
CA CYS A 281 -14.66 -6.82 -2.05
C CYS A 281 -15.59 -6.54 -3.25
N ARG A 282 -16.52 -7.44 -3.56
CA ARG A 282 -17.47 -7.26 -4.68
C ARG A 282 -18.36 -6.04 -4.49
N SER A 283 -18.94 -5.85 -3.30
CA SER A 283 -19.73 -4.67 -2.97
C SER A 283 -18.96 -3.37 -3.20
N LEU A 284 -17.67 -3.33 -2.78
CA LEU A 284 -16.82 -2.17 -2.99
C LEU A 284 -16.45 -1.93 -4.46
N TRP A 285 -16.39 -2.97 -5.31
CA TRP A 285 -16.20 -2.77 -6.75
C TRP A 285 -17.35 -1.99 -7.38
N GLU A 286 -18.58 -2.23 -6.92
CA GLU A 286 -19.76 -1.51 -7.38
C GLU A 286 -19.85 -0.10 -6.81
N GLU A 287 -19.54 0.07 -5.51
CA GLU A 287 -19.65 1.34 -4.80
C GLU A 287 -18.60 2.36 -5.21
N VAL A 288 -17.37 1.90 -5.54
CA VAL A 288 -16.23 2.78 -5.77
C VAL A 288 -16.10 3.16 -7.23
N ARG A 289 -16.05 4.46 -7.51
CA ARG A 289 -15.75 4.97 -8.85
C ARG A 289 -14.27 4.83 -9.17
N HIS A 290 -13.99 4.49 -10.43
CA HIS A 290 -12.61 4.40 -10.91
C HIS A 290 -11.90 5.76 -10.77
N PRO A 291 -10.65 5.81 -10.24
CA PRO A 291 -9.99 7.09 -9.92
C PRO A 291 -9.69 7.95 -11.16
N GLU A 292 -9.43 7.35 -12.30
CA GLU A 292 -9.12 8.01 -13.56
C GLU A 292 -10.38 8.13 -14.44
N TYR A 293 -11.10 7.03 -14.64
CA TYR A 293 -12.32 6.96 -15.45
C TYR A 293 -13.56 7.09 -14.56
N LYS A 294 -13.80 8.27 -14.01
CA LYS A 294 -14.83 8.55 -12.99
C LYS A 294 -16.27 8.24 -13.44
N ALA A 295 -16.53 8.10 -14.74
CA ALA A 295 -17.82 7.69 -15.26
C ALA A 295 -18.15 6.23 -14.91
N PHE A 296 -17.13 5.39 -14.75
CA PHE A 296 -17.26 3.96 -14.48
C PHE A 296 -17.00 3.62 -13.01
N SER A 297 -17.68 2.59 -12.52
CA SER A 297 -17.31 1.91 -11.27
C SER A 297 -16.11 0.99 -11.49
N VAL A 298 -15.51 0.52 -10.38
CA VAL A 298 -14.45 -0.50 -10.46
C VAL A 298 -15.00 -1.80 -11.05
N ALA A 299 -16.26 -2.16 -10.76
CA ALA A 299 -16.91 -3.34 -11.32
C ALA A 299 -17.04 -3.25 -12.85
N GLU A 300 -17.54 -2.11 -13.37
CA GLU A 300 -17.69 -1.88 -14.80
C GLU A 300 -16.34 -1.92 -15.54
N MET A 301 -15.28 -1.37 -14.93
CA MET A 301 -13.93 -1.45 -15.48
C MET A 301 -13.36 -2.87 -15.43
N LEU A 302 -13.69 -3.65 -14.38
CA LEU A 302 -13.29 -5.06 -14.29
C LEU A 302 -13.92 -5.91 -15.39
N GLU A 303 -15.19 -5.69 -15.73
CA GLU A 303 -15.84 -6.40 -16.84
C GLU A 303 -15.12 -6.16 -18.17
N GLN A 304 -14.65 -4.91 -18.41
CA GLN A 304 -13.85 -4.62 -19.60
C GLN A 304 -12.46 -5.29 -19.52
N GLU A 305 -11.82 -5.30 -18.34
CA GLU A 305 -10.49 -5.88 -18.17
C GLU A 305 -10.51 -7.41 -18.28
N ARG A 306 -11.60 -8.08 -17.90
CA ARG A 306 -11.73 -9.54 -17.99
C ARG A 306 -11.54 -10.09 -19.40
N ALA A 307 -11.93 -9.35 -20.42
CA ALA A 307 -11.72 -9.73 -21.81
C ALA A 307 -10.23 -9.79 -22.20
N GLU A 308 -9.39 -9.04 -21.50
CA GLU A 308 -7.94 -8.93 -21.73
C GLU A 308 -7.10 -9.79 -20.77
N LEU A 309 -7.73 -10.40 -19.74
CA LEU A 309 -7.05 -11.32 -18.85
C LEU A 309 -6.84 -12.68 -19.52
N MET A 310 -5.71 -13.32 -19.24
CA MET A 310 -5.50 -14.70 -19.63
C MET A 310 -6.48 -15.62 -18.88
N PRO A 311 -7.05 -16.63 -19.55
CA PRO A 311 -7.89 -17.60 -18.87
C PRO A 311 -7.14 -18.27 -17.73
N MET A 312 -7.78 -18.43 -16.58
CA MET A 312 -7.19 -19.15 -15.45
C MET A 312 -7.17 -20.66 -15.80
N PRO A 313 -6.01 -21.33 -15.79
CA PRO A 313 -5.94 -22.78 -15.93
C PRO A 313 -6.52 -23.45 -14.66
N THR A 314 -6.33 -24.78 -14.54
CA THR A 314 -6.62 -25.49 -13.29
C THR A 314 -5.90 -24.82 -12.10
N ALA A 315 -6.49 -24.89 -10.90
CA ALA A 315 -5.88 -24.35 -9.70
C ALA A 315 -4.48 -24.94 -9.47
N PHE A 316 -3.49 -24.08 -9.18
CA PHE A 316 -2.15 -24.52 -8.84
C PHE A 316 -2.18 -25.37 -7.57
N ASP A 317 -1.56 -26.54 -7.59
CA ASP A 317 -1.44 -27.41 -6.42
C ASP A 317 -0.31 -26.91 -5.50
N GLY A 318 -0.64 -25.89 -4.74
CA GLY A 318 0.28 -25.05 -3.98
C GLY A 318 0.54 -25.55 -2.55
N TYR A 319 1.22 -26.67 -2.37
CA TYR A 319 1.62 -27.17 -1.06
C TYR A 319 3.10 -26.92 -0.75
N VAL A 320 3.44 -26.98 0.53
CA VAL A 320 4.82 -27.08 1.02
C VAL A 320 5.09 -28.53 1.40
N GLU A 321 6.06 -29.16 0.70
CA GLU A 321 6.42 -30.55 0.92
C GLU A 321 7.61 -30.68 1.85
N ARG A 322 7.54 -31.65 2.79
CA ARG A 322 8.65 -32.03 3.67
C ARG A 322 8.63 -33.53 3.92
N SER A 323 9.81 -34.14 3.96
CA SER A 323 9.96 -35.50 4.45
C SER A 323 9.92 -35.51 5.98
N ALA A 324 9.18 -36.45 6.57
CA ALA A 324 9.07 -36.65 8.00
C ALA A 324 9.12 -38.14 8.33
N LYS A 325 9.56 -38.48 9.54
CA LYS A 325 9.55 -39.86 10.03
C LYS A 325 8.30 -40.09 10.89
N VAL A 326 7.62 -41.20 10.68
CA VAL A 326 6.49 -41.64 11.48
C VAL A 326 7.03 -42.17 12.83
N SER A 327 6.42 -41.74 13.92
CA SER A 327 6.77 -42.21 15.26
C SER A 327 6.25 -43.62 15.49
N SER A 328 6.73 -44.28 16.57
CA SER A 328 6.20 -45.61 17.03
C SER A 328 4.73 -45.53 17.46
N THR A 329 4.20 -44.33 17.71
CA THR A 329 2.78 -44.06 18.01
C THR A 329 2.00 -43.66 16.77
N CYS A 330 2.50 -43.95 15.57
CA CYS A 330 1.86 -43.68 14.27
C CYS A 330 1.52 -42.21 14.06
N LEU A 331 2.38 -41.30 14.54
CA LEU A 331 2.20 -39.85 14.41
C LEU A 331 3.32 -39.21 13.59
N VAL A 332 2.95 -38.25 12.76
CA VAL A 332 3.86 -37.43 11.96
C VAL A 332 3.79 -35.97 12.45
N ALA A 333 4.95 -35.32 12.63
CA ALA A 333 5.04 -33.95 13.06
C ALA A 333 5.01 -33.01 11.83
N VAL A 334 4.00 -32.17 11.76
CA VAL A 334 3.84 -31.14 10.69
C VAL A 334 3.46 -29.80 11.31
N ALA A 335 4.16 -28.74 10.96
CA ALA A 335 3.86 -27.36 11.38
C ALA A 335 3.64 -27.21 12.92
N ARG A 336 4.44 -27.92 13.73
CA ARG A 336 4.39 -27.97 15.21
C ARG A 336 3.15 -28.63 15.78
N ASN A 337 2.42 -29.40 14.99
CA ASN A 337 1.33 -30.30 15.41
C ASN A 337 1.69 -31.75 15.04
N ARG A 338 0.90 -32.71 15.50
CA ARG A 338 1.07 -34.09 15.13
C ARG A 338 -0.22 -34.62 14.53
N TYR A 339 -0.07 -35.51 13.54
CA TYR A 339 -1.19 -36.08 12.81
C TYR A 339 -0.99 -37.58 12.68
N SER A 340 -2.05 -38.34 12.90
CA SER A 340 -1.97 -39.81 12.81
C SER A 340 -1.88 -40.25 11.33
N VAL A 341 -1.26 -41.43 11.16
CA VAL A 341 -1.17 -42.15 9.88
C VAL A 341 -1.42 -43.62 10.13
N PRO A 342 -1.75 -44.43 9.08
CA PRO A 342 -1.91 -45.87 9.22
C PRO A 342 -0.72 -46.50 9.96
N CYS A 343 -1.01 -47.42 10.88
CA CYS A 343 -0.02 -47.99 11.79
C CYS A 343 1.08 -48.81 11.08
N GLU A 344 0.81 -49.32 9.89
CA GLU A 344 1.76 -50.03 9.03
C GLU A 344 2.96 -49.13 8.62
N LEU A 345 2.80 -47.82 8.68
CA LEU A 345 3.84 -46.84 8.36
C LEU A 345 4.75 -46.51 9.55
N ALA A 346 4.53 -47.09 10.72
CA ALA A 346 5.34 -46.84 11.93
C ALA A 346 6.84 -47.00 11.64
N GLY A 347 7.64 -45.98 11.97
CA GLY A 347 9.09 -45.97 11.73
C GLY A 347 9.53 -45.64 10.33
N GLN A 348 8.62 -45.60 9.35
CA GLN A 348 8.91 -45.27 7.95
C GLN A 348 9.04 -43.76 7.71
N ARG A 349 9.59 -43.38 6.58
CA ARG A 349 9.60 -41.98 6.09
C ARG A 349 8.43 -41.76 5.14
N VAL A 350 7.74 -40.62 5.34
CA VAL A 350 6.61 -40.20 4.54
C VAL A 350 6.83 -38.78 4.03
N SER A 351 6.15 -38.42 2.97
CA SER A 351 6.06 -37.04 2.50
C SER A 351 4.86 -36.37 3.17
N THR A 352 5.05 -35.13 3.64
CA THR A 352 3.98 -34.30 4.20
C THR A 352 3.74 -33.11 3.31
N ARG A 353 2.51 -32.92 2.83
CA ARG A 353 2.06 -31.83 1.97
C ARG A 353 1.19 -30.88 2.78
N LEU A 354 1.72 -29.69 3.07
CA LEU A 354 1.06 -28.68 3.89
C LEU A 354 0.34 -27.69 3.00
N TYR A 355 -0.98 -27.58 3.16
CA TYR A 355 -1.86 -26.59 2.55
C TYR A 355 -2.35 -25.56 3.58
N PRO A 356 -3.02 -24.48 3.19
CA PRO A 356 -3.59 -23.51 4.12
C PRO A 356 -4.55 -24.12 5.14
N GLY A 357 -5.47 -24.98 4.71
CA GLY A 357 -6.51 -25.57 5.57
C GLY A 357 -6.38 -27.07 5.84
N ARG A 358 -5.43 -27.77 5.22
CA ARG A 358 -5.28 -29.22 5.36
C ARG A 358 -3.82 -29.67 5.35
N VAL A 359 -3.61 -30.86 5.86
CA VAL A 359 -2.35 -31.61 5.79
C VAL A 359 -2.64 -32.92 5.08
N GLU A 360 -1.86 -33.23 4.04
CA GLU A 360 -1.87 -34.52 3.36
C GLU A 360 -0.55 -35.23 3.63
N ILE A 361 -0.60 -36.51 3.91
CA ILE A 361 0.56 -37.36 4.13
C ILE A 361 0.57 -38.42 3.03
N ALA A 362 1.70 -38.55 2.37
CA ALA A 362 1.87 -39.48 1.26
C ALA A 362 3.01 -40.48 1.54
N SER A 363 2.81 -41.73 1.16
CA SER A 363 3.82 -42.76 1.09
C SER A 363 3.78 -43.37 -0.33
N ASP A 364 4.95 -43.57 -0.93
CA ASP A 364 5.07 -44.11 -2.30
C ASP A 364 4.13 -43.41 -3.31
N GLU A 365 4.14 -42.03 -3.24
CA GLU A 365 3.31 -41.13 -4.08
C GLU A 365 1.79 -41.20 -3.81
N MET A 366 1.31 -42.15 -3.00
CA MET A 366 -0.10 -42.28 -2.65
C MET A 366 -0.44 -41.50 -1.37
N ILE A 367 -1.57 -40.79 -1.36
CA ILE A 367 -2.07 -40.11 -0.19
C ILE A 367 -2.62 -41.15 0.80
N VAL A 368 -1.95 -41.32 1.94
CA VAL A 368 -2.29 -42.29 2.98
C VAL A 368 -3.09 -41.69 4.12
N ALA A 369 -3.03 -40.37 4.32
CA ALA A 369 -3.84 -39.67 5.31
C ALA A 369 -4.12 -38.23 4.88
N ARG A 370 -5.32 -37.74 5.26
CA ARG A 370 -5.74 -36.34 5.12
C ARG A 370 -6.30 -35.86 6.42
N HIS A 371 -5.82 -34.72 6.90
CA HIS A 371 -6.29 -34.08 8.13
C HIS A 371 -6.61 -32.61 7.88
N GLU A 372 -7.55 -32.08 8.66
CA GLU A 372 -7.70 -30.64 8.77
C GLU A 372 -6.46 -30.04 9.46
N ARG A 373 -5.96 -28.93 8.95
CA ARG A 373 -4.81 -28.25 9.56
C ARG A 373 -5.23 -27.62 10.89
N LEU A 374 -4.60 -28.05 11.97
CA LEU A 374 -4.85 -27.48 13.28
C LEU A 374 -4.36 -26.02 13.37
N PRO A 375 -5.22 -25.10 13.82
CA PRO A 375 -4.91 -23.66 13.81
C PRO A 375 -3.91 -23.25 14.89
N ASN A 376 -3.82 -24.00 15.97
CA ASN A 376 -2.91 -23.77 17.10
C ASN A 376 -1.73 -24.75 17.06
N ARG A 377 -0.75 -24.57 17.96
CA ARG A 377 0.46 -25.38 18.03
C ARG A 377 0.36 -26.35 19.19
N GLY A 378 1.08 -27.48 19.11
CA GLY A 378 1.21 -28.47 20.19
C GLY A 378 0.03 -29.43 20.30
N HIS A 379 -0.87 -29.42 19.29
CA HIS A 379 -2.02 -30.34 19.29
C HIS A 379 -1.74 -31.60 18.48
N ILE A 380 -2.57 -32.62 18.75
CA ILE A 380 -2.54 -33.89 18.04
C ILE A 380 -3.91 -34.10 17.39
N CYS A 381 -3.91 -34.48 16.14
CA CYS A 381 -5.11 -34.89 15.39
C CYS A 381 -5.05 -36.38 15.18
N TYR A 382 -5.99 -37.13 15.78
CA TYR A 382 -6.14 -38.55 15.61
C TYR A 382 -7.26 -38.88 14.63
N ASP A 383 -6.97 -39.77 13.67
CA ASP A 383 -7.96 -40.58 13.00
C ASP A 383 -7.83 -41.99 13.54
N TRP A 384 -8.81 -42.47 14.30
CA TRP A 384 -8.78 -43.79 14.94
C TRP A 384 -8.82 -44.96 13.96
N GLN A 385 -9.28 -44.73 12.74
CA GLN A 385 -9.22 -45.74 11.67
C GLN A 385 -7.76 -46.15 11.35
N HIS A 386 -6.79 -45.28 11.57
CA HIS A 386 -5.37 -45.57 11.38
C HIS A 386 -4.81 -46.61 12.34
N TYR A 387 -5.55 -46.97 13.38
CA TYR A 387 -5.11 -47.90 14.44
C TYR A 387 -5.90 -49.22 14.44
N ILE A 388 -6.87 -49.40 13.56
CA ILE A 388 -7.74 -50.59 13.55
C ILE A 388 -6.95 -51.87 13.42
N ALA A 389 -5.85 -51.90 12.63
CA ALA A 389 -5.02 -53.07 12.43
C ALA A 389 -4.22 -53.49 13.70
N LEU A 390 -4.23 -52.65 14.75
CA LEU A 390 -3.59 -52.98 16.04
C LEU A 390 -4.55 -53.59 17.06
N ILE A 391 -5.85 -53.61 16.77
CA ILE A 391 -6.91 -54.14 17.61
C ILE A 391 -7.25 -55.54 17.13
#